data_1c82f00fee6fae0bbaec69afcaa3971f
#
_entry.id   1c82f00fee6fae0bbaec69afcaa3971f
#
_cell.length_a   1.000
_cell.length_b   1.000
_cell.length_c   1.000
_cell.angle_alpha   90.00
_cell.angle_beta   90.00
_cell.angle_gamma   90.00
#
_symmetry.space_group_name_H-M   'P 1'
#
loop_
_entity.id
_entity.type
_entity.pdbx_description
1 polymer ?
#
loop_
_entity_poly.entity_id
_entity_poly.type
_entity_poly.pdbx_seq_one_letter_code
_entity_poly.pdbx_strand_id
1 'polypeptide(L)'
;MRFLLWTGDWEMTENTGGEAEIRALIEERAEAIRAKDVEAALSVYAPDVLSFDLIDPLRHSGREAIRTRLEAWLGQFREGPIGFEMRDVEITAGGDVAFCHGLNRVDATTRGGQAIDMWWRATSCFHRIQGKWMVTHEHSSVPFDMESGRASFGLKP
;
A
#
# COMPACT_ATOMS: atom_id res chain seq x y z
N MET A 1 -15.57 -12.53 39.90
CA MET A 1 -14.80 -12.02 38.76
C MET A 1 -15.82 -11.47 37.73
N ARG A 2 -16.03 -10.13 37.75
CA ARG A 2 -16.99 -9.45 36.87
C ARG A 2 -16.29 -9.12 35.56
N PHE A 3 -16.74 -9.76 34.49
CA PHE A 3 -16.39 -9.30 33.12
C PHE A 3 -17.11 -7.97 32.89
N LEU A 4 -16.35 -6.90 32.79
CA LEU A 4 -16.81 -5.62 32.25
C LEU A 4 -17.07 -5.82 30.75
N LEU A 5 -18.35 -5.94 30.39
CA LEU A 5 -18.79 -5.79 29.01
C LEU A 5 -18.59 -4.31 28.63
N TRP A 6 -17.61 -4.07 27.77
CA TRP A 6 -17.35 -2.77 27.19
C TRP A 6 -18.39 -2.53 26.07
N THR A 7 -19.51 -1.88 26.43
CA THR A 7 -20.48 -1.37 25.46
C THR A 7 -20.13 0.08 25.15
N GLY A 8 -19.09 0.28 24.38
CA GLY A 8 -18.78 1.58 23.80
C GLY A 8 -19.47 1.71 22.45
N ASP A 9 -20.50 2.52 22.36
CA ASP A 9 -21.00 3.01 21.08
C ASP A 9 -19.88 3.87 20.45
N TRP A 10 -19.19 3.31 19.46
CA TRP A 10 -18.29 4.07 18.59
C TRP A 10 -19.18 4.88 17.65
N GLU A 11 -19.59 6.08 18.07
CA GLU A 11 -20.00 7.09 17.10
C GLU A 11 -18.75 7.49 16.30
N MET A 12 -18.58 6.84 15.15
CA MET A 12 -17.65 7.31 14.13
C MET A 12 -18.19 8.65 13.63
N THR A 13 -17.60 9.75 14.13
CA THR A 13 -17.82 11.05 13.52
C THR A 13 -17.33 10.95 12.08
N GLU A 14 -18.26 11.04 11.12
CA GLU A 14 -17.95 11.02 9.69
C GLU A 14 -16.99 12.17 9.36
N ASN A 15 -15.69 11.87 9.34
CA ASN A 15 -14.70 12.79 8.78
C ASN A 15 -14.55 12.52 7.28
N THR A 16 -15.64 12.72 6.55
CA THR A 16 -15.77 12.45 5.11
C THR A 16 -14.74 13.21 4.26
N GLY A 17 -14.24 14.36 4.73
CA GLY A 17 -13.23 15.15 4.01
C GLY A 17 -11.86 14.46 3.97
N GLY A 18 -11.39 13.95 5.11
CA GLY A 18 -10.09 13.24 5.18
C GLY A 18 -10.04 11.95 4.39
N GLU A 19 -11.12 11.16 4.43
CA GLU A 19 -11.23 9.91 3.67
C GLU A 19 -11.24 10.14 2.16
N ALA A 20 -11.95 11.18 1.69
CA ALA A 20 -11.96 11.55 0.28
C ALA A 20 -10.57 11.99 -0.21
N GLU A 21 -9.85 12.79 0.59
CA GLU A 21 -8.49 13.23 0.28
C GLU A 21 -7.51 12.02 0.21
N ILE A 22 -7.61 11.09 1.17
CA ILE A 22 -6.79 9.87 1.16
C ILE A 22 -7.12 9.00 -0.06
N ARG A 23 -8.40 8.84 -0.40
CA ARG A 23 -8.83 8.07 -1.58
C ARG A 23 -8.25 8.64 -2.85
N ALA A 24 -8.28 9.96 -3.04
CA ALA A 24 -7.67 10.63 -4.18
C ALA A 24 -6.15 10.37 -4.22
N LEU A 25 -5.46 10.51 -3.09
CA LEU A 25 -4.02 10.32 -2.98
C LEU A 25 -3.58 8.89 -3.34
N ILE A 26 -4.29 7.87 -2.85
CA ILE A 26 -3.94 6.48 -3.18
C ILE A 26 -4.24 6.15 -4.65
N GLU A 27 -5.27 6.75 -5.26
CA GLU A 27 -5.58 6.57 -6.68
C GLU A 27 -4.54 7.27 -7.57
N GLU A 28 -4.12 8.49 -7.24
CA GLU A 28 -3.02 9.18 -7.93
C GLU A 28 -1.74 8.34 -7.90
N ARG A 29 -1.41 7.75 -6.74
CA ARG A 29 -0.29 6.83 -6.62
C ARG A 29 -0.47 5.58 -7.50
N ALA A 30 -1.67 5.01 -7.55
CA ALA A 30 -1.96 3.84 -8.37
C ALA A 30 -1.80 4.15 -9.87
N GLU A 31 -2.24 5.32 -10.32
CA GLU A 31 -2.04 5.79 -11.70
C GLU A 31 -0.55 5.95 -12.02
N ALA A 32 0.23 6.55 -11.11
CA ALA A 32 1.67 6.68 -11.26
C ALA A 32 2.37 5.31 -11.38
N ILE A 33 1.95 4.33 -10.59
CA ILE A 33 2.45 2.95 -10.68
C ILE A 33 2.09 2.32 -12.02
N ARG A 34 0.84 2.46 -12.51
CA ARG A 34 0.42 1.96 -13.83
C ARG A 34 1.28 2.55 -14.95
N ALA A 35 1.58 3.84 -14.87
CA ALA A 35 2.43 4.56 -15.82
C ALA A 35 3.93 4.28 -15.63
N LYS A 36 4.33 3.62 -14.56
CA LYS A 36 5.72 3.45 -14.10
C LYS A 36 6.46 4.77 -13.85
N ASP A 37 5.71 5.79 -13.43
CA ASP A 37 6.25 7.09 -13.02
C ASP A 37 6.67 7.03 -11.54
N VAL A 38 7.97 6.76 -11.32
CA VAL A 38 8.54 6.63 -9.97
C VAL A 38 8.45 7.94 -9.19
N GLU A 39 8.69 9.10 -9.84
CA GLU A 39 8.64 10.39 -9.16
C GLU A 39 7.24 10.73 -8.67
N ALA A 40 6.24 10.54 -9.53
CA ALA A 40 4.85 10.74 -9.14
C ALA A 40 4.43 9.77 -8.03
N ALA A 41 4.80 8.49 -8.13
CA ALA A 41 4.52 7.48 -7.10
C ALA A 41 5.19 7.81 -5.76
N LEU A 42 6.38 8.44 -5.76
CA LEU A 42 7.11 8.85 -4.56
C LEU A 42 6.54 10.11 -3.90
N SER A 43 5.80 10.94 -4.63
CA SER A 43 5.31 12.23 -4.14
C SER A 43 4.42 12.13 -2.91
N VAL A 44 3.77 10.97 -2.72
CA VAL A 44 2.84 10.72 -1.61
C VAL A 44 3.53 10.32 -0.30
N TYR A 45 4.82 9.99 -0.33
CA TYR A 45 5.55 9.50 0.85
C TYR A 45 6.18 10.60 1.66
N ALA A 46 6.11 10.49 2.98
CA ALA A 46 6.88 11.31 3.90
C ALA A 46 8.39 11.06 3.72
N PRO A 47 9.26 12.06 4.00
CA PRO A 47 10.71 11.89 3.86
C PRO A 47 11.29 10.72 4.69
N ASP A 48 10.70 10.46 5.86
CA ASP A 48 11.12 9.45 6.86
C ASP A 48 10.22 8.21 6.87
N VAL A 49 9.49 7.96 5.79
CA VAL A 49 8.58 6.81 5.66
C VAL A 49 9.27 5.49 6.02
N LEU A 50 8.53 4.62 6.72
CA LEU A 50 8.93 3.25 7.01
C LEU A 50 8.05 2.28 6.23
N SER A 51 8.65 1.37 5.47
CA SER A 51 7.91 0.34 4.71
C SER A 51 8.37 -1.06 5.10
N PHE A 52 7.40 -1.95 5.32
CA PHE A 52 7.58 -3.39 5.42
C PHE A 52 7.04 -4.03 4.14
N ASP A 53 7.95 -4.38 3.26
CA ASP A 53 7.62 -4.90 1.94
C ASP A 53 7.53 -6.43 1.92
N LEU A 54 7.12 -6.96 0.77
CA LEU A 54 7.07 -8.40 0.48
C LEU A 54 8.45 -9.04 0.33
N ILE A 55 9.45 -8.23 0.02
CA ILE A 55 10.82 -8.67 -0.30
C ILE A 55 11.83 -8.10 0.69
N ASP A 56 13.00 -8.72 0.73
CA ASP A 56 14.14 -8.25 1.51
C ASP A 56 14.51 -6.78 1.19
N PRO A 57 15.02 -6.07 2.19
CA PRO A 57 15.22 -6.41 3.60
C PRO A 57 13.94 -6.33 4.43
N LEU A 58 14.00 -6.68 5.73
CA LEU A 58 12.84 -6.59 6.65
C LEU A 58 12.16 -5.22 6.67
N ARG A 59 12.88 -4.15 6.31
CA ARG A 59 12.33 -2.78 6.25
C ARG A 59 13.08 -1.91 5.27
N HIS A 60 12.36 -0.99 4.66
CA HIS A 60 12.89 0.13 3.91
C HIS A 60 12.61 1.41 4.69
N SER A 61 13.64 2.21 4.95
CA SER A 61 13.52 3.45 5.72
C SER A 61 13.89 4.66 4.88
N GLY A 62 12.99 5.64 4.85
CA GLY A 62 13.13 6.88 4.10
C GLY A 62 12.74 6.77 2.63
N ARG A 63 12.42 7.92 2.06
CA ARG A 63 11.91 8.02 0.67
C ARG A 63 12.88 7.47 -0.37
N GLU A 64 14.19 7.63 -0.18
CA GLU A 64 15.19 7.13 -1.13
C GLU A 64 15.26 5.59 -1.17
N ALA A 65 15.03 4.93 -0.03
CA ALA A 65 14.92 3.47 -0.02
C ALA A 65 13.67 2.99 -0.80
N ILE A 66 12.56 3.74 -0.69
CA ILE A 66 11.35 3.46 -1.47
C ILE A 66 11.60 3.73 -2.97
N ARG A 67 12.33 4.80 -3.34
CA ARG A 67 12.75 5.08 -4.72
C ARG A 67 13.47 3.90 -5.32
N THR A 68 14.55 3.48 -4.70
CA THR A 68 15.38 2.36 -5.17
C THR A 68 14.55 1.10 -5.37
N ARG A 69 13.66 0.82 -4.43
CA ARG A 69 12.77 -0.34 -4.48
C ARG A 69 11.76 -0.24 -5.63
N LEU A 70 11.11 0.92 -5.83
CA LEU A 70 10.16 1.14 -6.93
C LEU A 70 10.85 1.05 -8.30
N GLU A 71 12.02 1.64 -8.46
CA GLU A 71 12.82 1.56 -9.69
C GLU A 71 13.16 0.11 -10.04
N ALA A 72 13.63 -0.66 -9.05
CA ALA A 72 13.95 -2.06 -9.23
C ALA A 72 12.72 -2.91 -9.59
N TRP A 73 11.58 -2.67 -8.91
CA TRP A 73 10.36 -3.40 -9.16
C TRP A 73 9.74 -3.06 -10.52
N LEU A 74 9.52 -1.79 -10.82
CA LEU A 74 8.91 -1.36 -12.07
C LEU A 74 9.82 -1.62 -13.28
N GLY A 75 11.15 -1.55 -13.08
CA GLY A 75 12.15 -1.80 -14.11
C GLY A 75 12.20 -3.25 -14.60
N GLN A 76 11.68 -4.23 -13.85
CA GLN A 76 11.63 -5.63 -14.30
C GLN A 76 10.56 -5.90 -15.36
N PHE A 77 9.56 -5.03 -15.49
CA PHE A 77 8.47 -5.20 -16.45
C PHE A 77 8.83 -4.65 -17.84
N ARG A 78 8.19 -5.19 -18.88
CA ARG A 78 8.31 -4.70 -20.27
C ARG A 78 7.98 -3.20 -20.34
N GLU A 79 8.41 -2.57 -21.42
CA GLU A 79 8.03 -1.18 -21.72
C GLU A 79 6.51 -1.00 -21.81
N GLY A 80 6.06 0.22 -21.50
CA GLY A 80 4.65 0.56 -21.44
C GLY A 80 4.03 0.37 -20.04
N PRO A 81 2.74 0.66 -19.91
CA PRO A 81 2.03 0.60 -18.64
C PRO A 81 1.86 -0.85 -18.16
N ILE A 82 1.63 -0.99 -16.85
CA ILE A 82 1.30 -2.26 -16.18
C ILE A 82 -0.12 -2.21 -15.63
N GLY A 83 -0.75 -3.36 -15.44
CA GLY A 83 -1.97 -3.47 -14.65
C GLY A 83 -1.64 -3.32 -13.16
N PHE A 84 -2.30 -2.37 -12.50
CA PHE A 84 -2.27 -2.23 -11.05
C PHE A 84 -3.68 -1.91 -10.56
N GLU A 85 -4.17 -2.72 -9.65
CA GLU A 85 -5.54 -2.67 -9.12
C GLU A 85 -5.51 -2.63 -7.59
N MET A 86 -6.41 -1.83 -7.01
CA MET A 86 -6.70 -1.87 -5.58
C MET A 86 -8.15 -2.33 -5.39
N ARG A 87 -8.39 -3.23 -4.44
CA ARG A 87 -9.70 -3.81 -4.15
C ARG A 87 -9.96 -3.85 -2.66
N ASP A 88 -11.25 -3.77 -2.31
CA ASP A 88 -11.73 -3.83 -0.94
C ASP A 88 -11.03 -2.81 -0.02
N VAL A 89 -10.84 -1.58 -0.56
CA VAL A 89 -10.15 -0.51 0.14
C VAL A 89 -11.08 0.14 1.15
N GLU A 90 -10.72 0.00 2.42
CA GLU A 90 -11.35 0.69 3.54
C GLU A 90 -10.40 1.76 4.08
N ILE A 91 -10.93 2.96 4.32
CA ILE A 91 -10.18 4.12 4.80
C ILE A 91 -10.80 4.58 6.10
N THR A 92 -9.97 4.85 7.09
CA THR A 92 -10.38 5.49 8.35
C THR A 92 -9.50 6.70 8.57
N ALA A 93 -10.11 7.88 8.73
CA ALA A 93 -9.41 9.12 8.97
C ALA A 93 -9.95 9.82 10.22
N GLY A 94 -9.06 10.40 11.03
CA GLY A 94 -9.40 11.15 12.23
C GLY A 94 -8.35 12.20 12.55
N GLY A 95 -8.73 13.50 12.55
CA GLY A 95 -7.78 14.57 12.76
C GLY A 95 -6.67 14.59 11.72
N ASP A 96 -5.42 14.46 12.17
CA ASP A 96 -4.22 14.48 11.33
C ASP A 96 -3.62 13.09 11.08
N VAL A 97 -4.34 12.02 11.41
CA VAL A 97 -3.92 10.65 11.19
C VAL A 97 -4.99 9.87 10.43
N ALA A 98 -4.55 8.96 9.59
CA ALA A 98 -5.42 8.05 8.87
C ALA A 98 -4.71 6.73 8.60
N PHE A 99 -5.50 5.71 8.30
CA PHE A 99 -4.99 4.47 7.72
C PHE A 99 -5.96 3.95 6.67
N CYS A 100 -5.44 3.18 5.75
CA CYS A 100 -6.26 2.37 4.85
C CYS A 100 -5.68 0.97 4.75
N HIS A 101 -6.54 0.02 4.43
CA HIS A 101 -6.14 -1.34 4.09
C HIS A 101 -6.96 -1.85 2.91
N GLY A 102 -6.42 -2.85 2.23
CA GLY A 102 -7.06 -3.46 1.06
C GLY A 102 -6.17 -4.49 0.41
N LEU A 103 -6.56 -4.90 -0.76
CA LEU A 103 -5.82 -5.83 -1.59
C LEU A 103 -5.29 -5.09 -2.82
N ASN A 104 -4.01 -5.29 -3.10
CA ASN A 104 -3.38 -4.78 -4.32
C ASN A 104 -3.10 -5.93 -5.27
N ARG A 105 -3.15 -5.65 -6.58
CA ARG A 105 -2.81 -6.59 -7.64
C ARG A 105 -1.86 -5.94 -8.62
N VAL A 106 -0.92 -6.72 -9.10
CA VAL A 106 -0.16 -6.43 -10.31
C VAL A 106 -0.48 -7.46 -11.39
N ASP A 107 -0.74 -6.98 -12.59
CA ASP A 107 -0.89 -7.79 -13.82
C ASP A 107 0.04 -7.21 -14.87
N ALA A 108 1.12 -7.92 -15.16
CA ALA A 108 2.17 -7.42 -16.04
C ALA A 108 3.00 -8.55 -16.63
N THR A 109 3.80 -8.24 -17.64
CA THR A 109 4.77 -9.16 -18.21
C THR A 109 6.18 -8.65 -17.94
N THR A 110 7.05 -9.50 -17.41
CA THR A 110 8.46 -9.17 -17.17
C THR A 110 9.21 -9.00 -18.51
N ARG A 111 10.38 -8.34 -18.48
CA ARG A 111 11.28 -8.24 -19.65
C ARG A 111 11.67 -9.62 -20.19
N GLY A 112 11.78 -10.62 -19.32
CA GLY A 112 12.05 -12.02 -19.68
C GLY A 112 10.86 -12.78 -20.29
N GLY A 113 9.68 -12.14 -20.39
CA GLY A 113 8.48 -12.75 -21.00
C GLY A 113 7.58 -13.51 -20.01
N GLN A 114 7.88 -13.52 -18.74
CA GLN A 114 7.05 -14.16 -17.72
C GLN A 114 5.82 -13.29 -17.42
N ALA A 115 4.62 -13.87 -17.47
CA ALA A 115 3.40 -13.22 -17.00
C ALA A 115 3.34 -13.28 -15.47
N ILE A 116 3.03 -12.15 -14.86
CA ILE A 116 2.82 -11.98 -13.42
C ILE A 116 1.37 -11.55 -13.21
N ASP A 117 0.65 -12.26 -12.38
CA ASP A 117 -0.69 -11.90 -11.87
C ASP A 117 -0.73 -12.25 -10.39
N MET A 118 -0.52 -11.26 -9.53
CA MET A 118 -0.31 -11.47 -8.11
C MET A 118 -1.11 -10.48 -7.28
N TRP A 119 -1.77 -11.01 -6.24
CA TRP A 119 -2.43 -10.23 -5.20
C TRP A 119 -1.66 -10.26 -3.90
N TRP A 120 -1.71 -9.14 -3.16
CA TRP A 120 -1.17 -9.06 -1.80
C TRP A 120 -2.00 -8.14 -0.92
N ARG A 121 -1.86 -8.30 0.39
CA ARG A 121 -2.49 -7.43 1.38
C ARG A 121 -1.63 -6.19 1.58
N ALA A 122 -2.27 -5.03 1.66
CA ALA A 122 -1.60 -3.76 1.88
C ALA A 122 -2.31 -2.95 2.97
N THR A 123 -1.51 -2.34 3.82
CA THR A 123 -1.96 -1.34 4.81
C THR A 123 -1.06 -0.13 4.67
N SER A 124 -1.65 1.07 4.62
CA SER A 124 -0.92 2.34 4.61
C SER A 124 -1.43 3.24 5.72
N CYS A 125 -0.50 3.88 6.42
CA CYS A 125 -0.79 4.86 7.46
C CYS A 125 -0.35 6.24 6.98
N PHE A 126 -1.14 7.24 7.30
CA PHE A 126 -0.96 8.60 6.83
C PHE A 126 -0.92 9.58 8.00
N HIS A 127 -0.10 10.61 7.85
CA HIS A 127 -0.17 11.80 8.69
C HIS A 127 -0.38 13.03 7.80
N ARG A 128 -1.10 14.01 8.32
CA ARG A 128 -1.21 15.32 7.71
C ARG A 128 -0.01 16.14 8.12
N ILE A 129 0.93 16.35 7.21
CA ILE A 129 2.19 17.07 7.43
C ILE A 129 2.11 18.38 6.66
N GLN A 130 2.17 19.52 7.35
CA GLN A 130 2.03 20.86 6.74
C GLN A 130 0.79 20.98 5.84
N GLY A 131 -0.33 20.43 6.30
CA GLY A 131 -1.61 20.47 5.59
C GLY A 131 -1.78 19.44 4.47
N LYS A 132 -0.78 18.59 4.21
CA LYS A 132 -0.84 17.54 3.18
C LYS A 132 -0.81 16.16 3.81
N TRP A 133 -1.67 15.27 3.33
CA TRP A 133 -1.61 13.86 3.68
C TRP A 133 -0.39 13.21 3.04
N MET A 134 0.38 12.49 3.84
CA MET A 134 1.57 11.76 3.39
C MET A 134 1.60 10.37 4.01
N VAL A 135 2.04 9.38 3.24
CA VAL A 135 2.27 8.03 3.74
C VAL A 135 3.50 8.05 4.65
N THR A 136 3.31 7.69 5.91
CA THR A 136 4.37 7.59 6.91
C THR A 136 4.76 6.14 7.21
N HIS A 137 3.85 5.21 6.95
CA HIS A 137 4.10 3.79 7.05
C HIS A 137 3.28 3.01 6.03
N GLU A 138 3.86 1.95 5.48
CA GLU A 138 3.13 0.95 4.71
C GLU A 138 3.60 -0.46 5.07
N HIS A 139 2.70 -1.41 4.97
CA HIS A 139 2.98 -2.82 5.17
C HIS A 139 2.29 -3.64 4.09
N SER A 140 3.07 -4.44 3.41
CA SER A 140 2.61 -5.42 2.42
C SER A 140 2.89 -6.83 2.90
N SER A 141 1.97 -7.76 2.66
CA SER A 141 2.17 -9.16 3.02
C SER A 141 1.40 -10.11 2.10
N VAL A 142 1.93 -11.32 1.97
CA VAL A 142 1.21 -12.47 1.41
C VAL A 142 1.13 -13.57 2.46
N PRO A 143 0.11 -14.44 2.43
CA PRO A 143 0.11 -15.65 3.25
C PRO A 143 1.26 -16.57 2.85
N PHE A 144 1.70 -17.40 3.77
CA PHE A 144 2.60 -18.50 3.46
C PHE A 144 1.96 -19.83 3.89
N ASP A 145 2.32 -20.88 3.20
CA ASP A 145 1.90 -22.24 3.52
C ASP A 145 2.70 -22.78 4.70
N MET A 146 2.01 -23.20 5.75
CA MET A 146 2.64 -23.66 7.00
C MET A 146 3.45 -24.95 6.87
N GLU A 147 3.10 -25.81 5.93
CA GLU A 147 3.78 -27.11 5.75
C GLU A 147 5.07 -26.94 4.94
N SER A 148 4.99 -26.19 3.83
CA SER A 148 6.13 -25.98 2.93
C SER A 148 6.98 -24.75 3.26
N GLY A 149 6.46 -23.80 4.07
CA GLY A 149 7.08 -22.51 4.34
C GLY A 149 7.13 -21.57 3.13
N ARG A 150 6.43 -21.88 2.04
CA ARG A 150 6.44 -21.11 0.79
C ARG A 150 5.37 -20.01 0.81
N ALA A 151 5.72 -18.83 0.26
CA ALA A 151 4.77 -17.75 0.05
C ALA A 151 3.70 -18.15 -0.97
N SER A 152 2.43 -17.78 -0.68
CA SER A 152 1.26 -18.14 -1.48
C SER A 152 0.90 -17.00 -2.46
N PHE A 153 1.63 -16.89 -3.56
CA PHE A 153 1.43 -15.82 -4.55
C PHE A 153 0.23 -16.03 -5.50
N GLY A 154 -0.31 -17.24 -5.57
CA GLY A 154 -1.40 -17.59 -6.48
C GLY A 154 -2.81 -17.36 -5.94
N LEU A 155 -2.94 -16.85 -4.71
CA LEU A 155 -4.25 -16.60 -4.11
C LEU A 155 -4.94 -15.42 -4.78
N LYS A 156 -6.28 -15.53 -4.91
CA LYS A 156 -7.15 -14.48 -5.49
C LYS A 156 -8.31 -14.20 -4.54
N PRO A 157 -8.82 -12.94 -4.47
CA PRO A 157 -10.02 -12.61 -3.68
C PRO A 157 -11.27 -13.22 -4.24
#